data_6767412d34c99905db319ec1e9854463
#
_entry.id   6767412d34c99905db319ec1e9854463
#
_cell.length_a   1.000
_cell.length_b   1.000
_cell.length_c   1.000
_cell.angle_alpha   90.00
_cell.angle_beta   90.00
_cell.angle_gamma   90.00
#
_symmetry.space_group_name_H-M   'P 1'
#
loop_
_entity.id
_entity.type
_entity.pdbx_description
1 polymer ?
#
loop_
_entity_poly.entity_id
_entity_poly.type
_entity_poly.pdbx_seq_one_letter_code
_entity_poly.pdbx_strand_id
1 'polypeptide(L)'
;MTYEIALNKAWDEIVALSPSQKHTVKFLTDIYEVQVIDRIVLMRPSDSPASEEISVLILRYLIGILKHGYNQKGEWISFKELKGGPSYYPAYQKNTIKPILKSLGEDPDSLIKNLTGRFGGKLVEGGDISVELVTFPDVHVKFIFWFADKELPPEVTILFDRELAEIFTTEEVATLMFFLAIAFLGNSVEGVLKFNLTSTIDIGL
;
A
#
# COMPACT_ATOMS: atom_id res chain seq x y z
N MET A 1 -11.14 15.54 1.23
CA MET A 1 -12.11 14.76 0.41
C MET A 1 -12.50 13.58 1.27
N THR A 2 -13.75 13.40 1.59
CA THR A 2 -14.18 12.27 2.40
C THR A 2 -13.99 10.98 1.58
N TYR A 3 -13.56 9.90 2.20
CA TYR A 3 -13.42 8.57 1.54
C TYR A 3 -14.70 8.15 0.85
N GLU A 4 -15.87 8.51 1.36
CA GLU A 4 -17.17 8.27 0.76
C GLU A 4 -17.28 8.78 -0.70
N ILE A 5 -16.77 10.01 -0.97
CA ILE A 5 -16.78 10.56 -2.34
C ILE A 5 -15.85 9.77 -3.25
N ALA A 6 -14.66 9.42 -2.77
CA ALA A 6 -13.69 8.62 -3.52
C ALA A 6 -14.23 7.21 -3.79
N LEU A 7 -14.90 6.62 -2.80
CA LEU A 7 -15.51 5.30 -2.88
C LEU A 7 -16.66 5.28 -3.89
N ASN A 8 -17.58 6.24 -3.84
CA ASN A 8 -18.69 6.34 -4.78
C ASN A 8 -18.19 6.50 -6.22
N LYS A 9 -17.19 7.36 -6.42
CA LYS A 9 -16.55 7.54 -7.73
C LYS A 9 -15.91 6.24 -8.23
N ALA A 10 -15.23 5.49 -7.36
CA ALA A 10 -14.63 4.21 -7.73
C ALA A 10 -15.70 3.18 -8.10
N TRP A 11 -16.82 3.13 -7.37
CA TRP A 11 -17.94 2.26 -7.70
C TRP A 11 -18.59 2.59 -9.04
N ASP A 12 -18.82 3.86 -9.35
CA ASP A 12 -19.37 4.25 -10.65
C ASP A 12 -18.45 3.84 -11.79
N GLU A 13 -17.14 3.97 -11.58
CA GLU A 13 -16.13 3.63 -12.56
C GLU A 13 -16.03 2.12 -12.78
N ILE A 14 -16.05 1.29 -11.72
CA ILE A 14 -15.98 -0.18 -11.86
C ILE A 14 -17.25 -0.75 -12.46
N VAL A 15 -18.42 -0.19 -12.14
CA VAL A 15 -19.70 -0.57 -12.76
C VAL A 15 -19.67 -0.31 -14.27
N ALA A 16 -19.07 0.78 -14.72
CA ALA A 16 -18.93 1.08 -16.15
C ALA A 16 -17.98 0.11 -16.87
N LEU A 17 -16.91 -0.36 -16.18
CA LEU A 17 -15.92 -1.27 -16.74
C LEU A 17 -16.34 -2.74 -16.70
N SER A 18 -17.05 -3.15 -15.66
CA SER A 18 -17.39 -4.56 -15.39
C SER A 18 -18.70 -4.70 -14.60
N PRO A 19 -19.86 -4.40 -15.23
CA PRO A 19 -21.11 -4.13 -14.52
C PRO A 19 -21.71 -5.30 -13.76
N SER A 20 -21.39 -6.53 -14.11
CA SER A 20 -22.05 -7.72 -13.53
C SER A 20 -21.09 -8.71 -12.89
N GLN A 21 -19.80 -8.38 -12.78
CA GLN A 21 -18.80 -9.36 -12.37
C GLN A 21 -18.45 -9.24 -10.87
N LYS A 22 -18.07 -10.39 -10.34
CA LYS A 22 -17.33 -10.50 -9.10
C LYS A 22 -15.85 -10.58 -9.43
N HIS A 23 -15.03 -9.88 -8.66
CA HIS A 23 -13.58 -9.92 -8.81
C HIS A 23 -12.93 -10.35 -7.49
N THR A 24 -11.84 -11.11 -7.58
CA THR A 24 -11.02 -11.46 -6.44
C THR A 24 -9.70 -10.72 -6.55
N VAL A 25 -9.36 -9.97 -5.52
CA VAL A 25 -8.11 -9.21 -5.42
C VAL A 25 -7.35 -9.68 -4.20
N LYS A 26 -6.08 -10.03 -4.37
CA LYS A 26 -5.17 -10.29 -3.27
C LYS A 26 -4.41 -9.00 -2.94
N PHE A 27 -4.38 -8.61 -1.68
CA PHE A 27 -3.54 -7.53 -1.17
C PHE A 27 -2.73 -8.04 0.01
N LEU A 28 -1.41 -8.08 -0.14
CA LEU A 28 -0.50 -8.74 0.80
C LEU A 28 -0.91 -10.21 1.05
N THR A 29 -1.30 -10.53 2.28
CA THR A 29 -1.77 -11.87 2.68
C THR A 29 -3.27 -12.04 2.59
N ASP A 30 -4.02 -10.96 2.43
CA ASP A 30 -5.47 -10.95 2.50
C ASP A 30 -6.10 -11.05 1.12
N ILE A 31 -7.27 -11.68 1.07
CA ILE A 31 -8.06 -11.84 -0.16
C ILE A 31 -9.35 -11.05 -0.02
N TYR A 32 -9.65 -10.25 -1.02
CA TYR A 32 -10.84 -9.42 -1.10
C TYR A 32 -11.71 -9.85 -2.28
N GLU A 33 -13.01 -9.99 -2.06
CA GLU A 33 -14.01 -10.18 -3.10
C GLU A 33 -14.73 -8.86 -3.34
N VAL A 34 -14.66 -8.36 -4.57
CA VAL A 34 -15.39 -7.17 -5.04
C VAL A 34 -16.68 -7.63 -5.69
N GLN A 35 -17.82 -7.31 -5.09
CA GLN A 35 -19.15 -7.60 -5.63
C GLN A 35 -19.70 -6.32 -6.25
N VAL A 36 -19.60 -6.21 -7.59
CA VAL A 36 -19.88 -4.96 -8.31
C VAL A 36 -21.34 -4.52 -8.22
N ILE A 37 -22.27 -5.47 -8.34
CA ILE A 37 -23.72 -5.19 -8.26
C ILE A 37 -24.10 -4.64 -6.89
N ASP A 38 -23.61 -5.29 -5.82
CA ASP A 38 -23.94 -4.94 -4.44
C ASP A 38 -23.11 -3.77 -3.91
N ARG A 39 -22.13 -3.31 -4.68
CA ARG A 39 -21.16 -2.25 -4.32
C ARG A 39 -20.52 -2.52 -2.96
N ILE A 40 -20.00 -3.73 -2.77
CA ILE A 40 -19.35 -4.13 -1.53
C ILE A 40 -18.01 -4.83 -1.80
N VAL A 41 -17.03 -4.56 -0.95
CA VAL A 41 -15.77 -5.30 -0.87
C VAL A 41 -15.79 -6.13 0.40
N LEU A 42 -15.64 -7.44 0.28
CA LEU A 42 -15.65 -8.38 1.39
C LEU A 42 -14.25 -8.96 1.59
N MET A 43 -13.78 -9.02 2.83
CA MET A 43 -12.57 -9.73 3.20
C MET A 43 -12.87 -11.22 3.36
N ARG A 44 -12.05 -12.06 2.73
CA ARG A 44 -12.20 -13.53 2.79
C ARG A 44 -11.19 -14.15 3.78
N PRO A 45 -11.54 -15.22 4.46
CA PRO A 45 -12.79 -16.00 4.42
C PRO A 45 -13.91 -15.50 5.36
N SER A 46 -13.70 -14.40 6.10
CA SER A 46 -14.63 -13.92 7.14
C SER A 46 -15.96 -13.38 6.62
N ASP A 47 -16.06 -13.05 5.32
CA ASP A 47 -17.17 -12.35 4.68
C ASP A 47 -17.51 -10.99 5.33
N SER A 48 -16.57 -10.42 6.10
CA SER A 48 -16.74 -9.11 6.69
C SER A 48 -16.49 -8.01 5.65
N PRO A 49 -17.31 -6.93 5.66
CA PRO A 49 -17.03 -5.77 4.82
C PRO A 49 -15.66 -5.19 5.14
N ALA A 50 -14.89 -4.89 4.09
CA ALA A 50 -13.66 -4.12 4.21
C ALA A 50 -13.96 -2.67 4.62
N SER A 51 -13.02 -1.99 5.28
CA SER A 51 -13.14 -0.57 5.54
C SER A 51 -13.23 0.25 4.24
N GLU A 52 -13.73 1.49 4.33
CA GLU A 52 -13.84 2.37 3.15
C GLU A 52 -12.49 2.62 2.49
N GLU A 53 -11.44 2.83 3.29
CA GLU A 53 -10.08 3.09 2.82
C GLU A 53 -9.51 1.90 2.03
N ILE A 54 -9.65 0.70 2.58
CA ILE A 54 -9.23 -0.53 1.89
C ILE A 54 -10.08 -0.75 0.65
N SER A 55 -11.39 -0.53 0.74
CA SER A 55 -12.28 -0.66 -0.41
C SER A 55 -11.87 0.28 -1.55
N VAL A 56 -11.55 1.52 -1.26
CA VAL A 56 -11.04 2.47 -2.26
C VAL A 56 -9.73 1.95 -2.88
N LEU A 57 -8.77 1.49 -2.08
CA LEU A 57 -7.49 0.98 -2.58
C LEU A 57 -7.68 -0.24 -3.49
N ILE A 58 -8.50 -1.21 -3.07
CA ILE A 58 -8.81 -2.42 -3.84
C ILE A 58 -9.50 -2.07 -5.17
N LEU A 59 -10.50 -1.17 -5.13
CA LEU A 59 -11.22 -0.74 -6.33
C LEU A 59 -10.29 0.02 -7.30
N ARG A 60 -9.43 0.90 -6.79
CA ARG A 60 -8.47 1.66 -7.62
C ARG A 60 -7.47 0.74 -8.30
N TYR A 61 -6.92 -0.23 -7.58
CA TYR A 61 -6.11 -1.27 -8.20
C TYR A 61 -6.87 -1.99 -9.32
N LEU A 62 -8.07 -2.49 -9.04
CA LEU A 62 -8.87 -3.23 -10.01
C LEU A 62 -9.23 -2.39 -11.25
N ILE A 63 -9.61 -1.12 -11.05
CA ILE A 63 -9.87 -0.16 -12.14
C ILE A 63 -8.63 0.04 -12.99
N GLY A 64 -7.48 0.26 -12.38
CA GLY A 64 -6.20 0.42 -13.07
C GLY A 64 -5.86 -0.79 -13.94
N ILE A 65 -5.98 -2.01 -13.36
CA ILE A 65 -5.75 -3.26 -14.08
C ILE A 65 -6.72 -3.46 -15.26
N LEU A 66 -8.01 -3.18 -15.04
CA LEU A 66 -9.02 -3.34 -16.11
C LEU A 66 -8.85 -2.33 -17.25
N LYS A 67 -8.34 -1.14 -16.97
CA LYS A 67 -8.11 -0.10 -17.99
C LYS A 67 -6.80 -0.25 -18.75
N HIS A 68 -5.75 -0.52 -18.03
CA HIS A 68 -4.38 -0.41 -18.53
C HIS A 68 -3.64 -1.75 -18.57
N GLY A 69 -4.11 -2.73 -17.77
CA GLY A 69 -3.29 -3.89 -17.43
C GLY A 69 -2.14 -3.50 -16.49
N TYR A 70 -1.28 -4.44 -16.18
CA TYR A 70 -0.02 -4.17 -15.49
C TYR A 70 1.08 -4.97 -16.19
N ASN A 71 2.08 -4.27 -16.69
CA ASN A 71 3.22 -4.89 -17.35
C ASN A 71 4.50 -4.31 -16.75
N GLN A 72 5.06 -5.02 -15.78
CA GLN A 72 6.25 -4.61 -15.06
C GLN A 72 7.38 -4.27 -16.03
N LYS A 73 7.89 -3.05 -15.95
CA LYS A 73 8.97 -2.54 -16.81
C LYS A 73 10.36 -2.85 -16.28
N GLY A 74 10.47 -3.20 -14.98
CA GLY A 74 11.74 -3.38 -14.30
C GLY A 74 12.46 -2.05 -14.00
N GLU A 75 11.77 -0.93 -14.14
CA GLU A 75 12.29 0.40 -13.86
C GLU A 75 11.87 0.84 -12.45
N TRP A 76 12.79 0.72 -11.52
CA TRP A 76 12.55 1.05 -10.11
C TRP A 76 12.65 2.56 -9.88
N ILE A 77 11.57 3.15 -9.37
CA ILE A 77 11.49 4.57 -9.03
C ILE A 77 11.09 4.77 -7.57
N SER A 78 11.44 5.93 -7.03
CA SER A 78 11.04 6.39 -5.70
C SER A 78 9.78 7.25 -5.76
N PHE A 79 9.15 7.47 -4.60
CA PHE A 79 7.98 8.34 -4.50
C PHE A 79 8.23 9.77 -5.02
N LYS A 80 9.46 10.29 -4.87
CA LYS A 80 9.80 11.65 -5.33
C LYS A 80 9.79 11.80 -6.86
N GLU A 81 9.90 10.68 -7.60
CA GLU A 81 9.90 10.68 -9.06
C GLU A 81 8.49 10.65 -9.66
N LEU A 82 7.47 10.44 -8.82
CA LEU A 82 6.08 10.55 -9.25
C LEU A 82 5.70 12.01 -9.58
N LYS A 83 4.70 12.18 -10.46
CA LYS A 83 4.15 13.51 -10.78
C LYS A 83 3.55 14.15 -9.52
N GLY A 84 4.15 15.25 -9.06
CA GLY A 84 3.76 15.90 -7.80
C GLY A 84 4.30 15.23 -6.54
N GLY A 85 5.05 14.13 -6.66
CA GLY A 85 5.68 13.42 -5.55
C GLY A 85 6.44 14.32 -4.58
N PRO A 86 7.29 15.26 -5.04
CA PRO A 86 7.99 16.20 -4.15
C PRO A 86 7.05 17.02 -3.26
N SER A 87 5.88 17.44 -3.77
CA SER A 87 4.90 18.23 -3.01
C SER A 87 4.20 17.40 -1.93
N TYR A 88 3.94 16.12 -2.18
CA TYR A 88 3.35 15.18 -1.23
C TYR A 88 4.37 14.53 -0.28
N TYR A 89 5.67 14.68 -0.58
CA TYR A 89 6.72 13.96 0.14
C TYR A 89 6.74 14.22 1.66
N PRO A 90 6.48 15.45 2.19
CA PRO A 90 6.43 15.68 3.63
C PRO A 90 5.38 14.82 4.35
N ALA A 91 4.19 14.67 3.78
CA ALA A 91 3.13 13.81 4.32
C ALA A 91 3.51 12.33 4.20
N TYR A 92 4.01 11.92 3.05
CA TYR A 92 4.54 10.57 2.82
C TYR A 92 5.66 10.21 3.83
N GLN A 93 6.60 11.12 4.04
CA GLN A 93 7.67 10.92 5.01
C GLN A 93 7.14 10.75 6.43
N LYS A 94 6.18 11.61 6.84
CA LYS A 94 5.56 11.56 8.17
C LYS A 94 4.82 10.24 8.41
N ASN A 95 4.02 9.81 7.43
CA ASN A 95 3.04 8.73 7.61
C ASN A 95 3.56 7.35 7.21
N THR A 96 4.61 7.27 6.38
CA THR A 96 5.18 6.02 5.88
C THR A 96 6.63 5.81 6.35
N ILE A 97 7.51 6.73 5.99
CA ILE A 97 8.96 6.55 6.24
C ILE A 97 9.27 6.57 7.73
N LYS A 98 8.80 7.58 8.48
CA LYS A 98 9.10 7.71 9.92
C LYS A 98 8.62 6.53 10.77
N PRO A 99 7.39 5.99 10.59
CA PRO A 99 6.96 4.79 11.29
C PRO A 99 7.83 3.57 11.01
N ILE A 100 8.23 3.34 9.77
CA ILE A 100 9.13 2.26 9.39
C ILE A 100 10.51 2.44 10.04
N LEU A 101 11.08 3.64 9.97
CA LEU A 101 12.37 3.96 10.61
C LEU A 101 12.34 3.80 12.13
N LYS A 102 11.22 4.16 12.76
CA LYS A 102 11.03 3.94 14.20
C LYS A 102 11.09 2.45 14.53
N SER A 103 10.35 1.63 13.80
CA SER A 103 10.35 0.16 13.97
C SER A 103 11.74 -0.44 13.69
N LEU A 104 12.42 0.05 12.65
CA LEU A 104 13.78 -0.38 12.33
C LEU A 104 14.75 -0.08 13.48
N GLY A 105 14.63 1.08 14.13
CA GLY A 105 15.48 1.48 15.25
C GLY A 105 15.16 0.75 16.57
N GLU A 106 13.90 0.33 16.77
CA GLU A 106 13.47 -0.35 17.98
C GLU A 106 13.76 -1.86 17.92
N ASP A 107 13.42 -2.52 16.81
CA ASP A 107 13.58 -3.98 16.62
C ASP A 107 13.72 -4.32 15.12
N PRO A 108 14.91 -4.18 14.54
CA PRO A 108 15.14 -4.47 13.12
C PRO A 108 14.87 -5.93 12.77
N ASP A 109 15.19 -6.87 13.66
CA ASP A 109 15.01 -8.29 13.39
C ASP A 109 13.52 -8.65 13.29
N SER A 110 12.69 -8.08 14.15
CA SER A 110 11.22 -8.27 14.11
C SER A 110 10.63 -7.67 12.84
N LEU A 111 11.07 -6.48 12.44
CA LEU A 111 10.64 -5.85 11.19
C LEU A 111 10.96 -6.73 9.99
N ILE A 112 12.22 -7.17 9.85
CA ILE A 112 12.65 -8.01 8.72
C ILE A 112 11.95 -9.38 8.74
N LYS A 113 11.77 -9.96 9.92
CA LYS A 113 11.01 -11.23 10.07
C LYS A 113 9.54 -11.09 9.66
N ASN A 114 8.91 -9.95 9.97
CA ASN A 114 7.56 -9.67 9.50
C ASN A 114 7.50 -9.55 7.97
N LEU A 115 8.43 -8.81 7.39
CA LEU A 115 8.50 -8.62 5.93
C LEU A 115 8.71 -9.96 5.20
N THR A 116 9.63 -10.78 5.66
CA THR A 116 10.00 -12.04 4.99
C THR A 116 9.08 -13.20 5.37
N GLY A 117 8.76 -13.36 6.65
CA GLY A 117 7.98 -14.49 7.15
C GLY A 117 6.48 -14.30 6.99
N ARG A 118 5.92 -13.17 7.46
CA ARG A 118 4.46 -12.93 7.40
C ARG A 118 4.00 -12.55 6.00
N PHE A 119 4.72 -11.66 5.33
CA PHE A 119 4.32 -11.14 4.02
C PHE A 119 5.00 -11.84 2.84
N GLY A 120 5.88 -12.81 3.10
CA GLY A 120 6.54 -13.60 2.06
C GLY A 120 7.54 -12.81 1.21
N GLY A 121 8.07 -11.72 1.77
CA GLY A 121 9.09 -10.92 1.12
C GLY A 121 10.37 -11.69 0.85
N LYS A 122 11.01 -11.39 -0.25
CA LYS A 122 12.28 -12.00 -0.66
C LYS A 122 13.43 -11.05 -0.34
N LEU A 123 14.50 -11.60 0.26
CA LEU A 123 15.74 -10.85 0.40
C LEU A 123 16.35 -10.63 -0.99
N VAL A 124 16.74 -9.39 -1.26
CA VAL A 124 17.37 -8.96 -2.51
C VAL A 124 18.59 -8.08 -2.21
N GLU A 125 19.42 -7.81 -3.21
CA GLU A 125 20.59 -6.95 -3.06
C GLU A 125 20.21 -5.50 -2.85
N GLY A 126 20.95 -4.79 -1.97
CA GLY A 126 20.84 -3.35 -1.70
C GLY A 126 20.95 -3.02 -0.21
N GLY A 127 21.55 -1.87 0.12
CA GLY A 127 21.74 -1.40 1.50
C GLY A 127 22.40 -2.43 2.41
N ASP A 128 22.13 -2.35 3.71
CA ASP A 128 22.54 -3.37 4.66
C ASP A 128 21.63 -4.60 4.57
N ILE A 129 20.33 -4.38 4.30
CA ILE A 129 19.34 -5.41 3.99
C ILE A 129 18.27 -4.84 3.06
N SER A 130 17.80 -5.65 2.13
CA SER A 130 16.69 -5.27 1.25
C SER A 130 15.69 -6.40 1.12
N VAL A 131 14.41 -6.01 1.09
CA VAL A 131 13.28 -6.93 0.96
C VAL A 131 12.38 -6.47 -0.19
N GLU A 132 12.09 -7.38 -1.10
CA GLU A 132 11.11 -7.18 -2.16
C GLU A 132 9.81 -7.91 -1.81
N LEU A 133 8.69 -7.20 -1.84
CA LEU A 133 7.34 -7.69 -1.55
C LEU A 133 6.46 -7.63 -2.79
N VAL A 134 5.60 -8.64 -2.95
CA VAL A 134 4.44 -8.57 -3.86
C VAL A 134 3.25 -8.07 -3.05
N THR A 135 2.79 -6.86 -3.36
CA THR A 135 1.70 -6.20 -2.61
C THR A 135 0.33 -6.51 -3.19
N PHE A 136 0.14 -6.31 -4.46
CA PHE A 136 -0.94 -6.83 -5.30
C PHE A 136 -0.37 -7.82 -6.30
N PRO A 137 -1.17 -8.62 -7.01
CA PRO A 137 -0.67 -9.44 -8.12
C PRO A 137 0.20 -8.62 -9.07
N ASP A 138 1.44 -9.08 -9.29
CA ASP A 138 2.47 -8.46 -10.14
C ASP A 138 2.99 -7.07 -9.68
N VAL A 139 2.45 -6.49 -8.60
CA VAL A 139 2.92 -5.21 -8.05
C VAL A 139 4.01 -5.46 -7.00
N HIS A 140 5.23 -5.15 -7.38
CA HIS A 140 6.41 -5.33 -6.56
C HIS A 140 6.85 -4.02 -5.90
N VAL A 141 7.19 -4.07 -4.61
CA VAL A 141 7.72 -2.96 -3.83
C VAL A 141 8.99 -3.43 -3.13
N LYS A 142 10.07 -2.65 -3.26
CA LYS A 142 11.36 -2.95 -2.64
C LYS A 142 11.64 -1.98 -1.51
N PHE A 143 11.99 -2.52 -0.35
CA PHE A 143 12.43 -1.79 0.83
C PHE A 143 13.92 -2.01 1.00
N ILE A 144 14.69 -0.92 0.97
CA ILE A 144 16.14 -0.93 1.15
C ILE A 144 16.43 -0.24 2.47
N PHE A 145 17.03 -0.96 3.40
CA PHE A 145 17.31 -0.48 4.75
C PHE A 145 18.82 -0.27 4.92
N TRP A 146 19.16 0.83 5.59
CA TRP A 146 20.47 1.08 6.15
C TRP A 146 20.32 1.24 7.65
N PHE A 147 21.10 0.48 8.42
CA PHE A 147 21.07 0.56 9.87
C PHE A 147 21.86 1.79 10.35
N ALA A 148 21.49 2.27 11.55
CA ALA A 148 22.26 3.33 12.18
C ALA A 148 23.68 2.85 12.50
N ASP A 149 24.64 3.69 12.26
CA ASP A 149 26.02 3.52 12.72
C ASP A 149 26.48 4.72 13.59
N LYS A 150 27.79 4.87 13.83
CA LYS A 150 28.32 5.95 14.66
C LYS A 150 28.20 7.34 14.02
N GLU A 151 28.04 7.41 12.70
CA GLU A 151 28.10 8.65 11.92
C GLU A 151 26.74 9.00 11.30
N LEU A 152 25.93 7.99 10.96
CA LEU A 152 24.69 8.16 10.20
C LEU A 152 23.49 7.55 10.92
N PRO A 153 22.33 8.24 10.90
CA PRO A 153 21.06 7.67 11.36
C PRO A 153 20.57 6.56 10.42
N PRO A 154 19.61 5.73 10.86
CA PRO A 154 19.03 4.71 9.99
C PRO A 154 18.26 5.37 8.85
N GLU A 155 18.26 4.70 7.69
CA GLU A 155 17.54 5.16 6.51
C GLU A 155 16.72 4.01 5.89
N VAL A 156 15.63 4.35 5.22
CA VAL A 156 14.87 3.44 4.35
C VAL A 156 14.54 4.12 3.03
N THR A 157 14.83 3.43 1.94
CA THR A 157 14.36 3.80 0.60
C THR A 157 13.31 2.80 0.15
N ILE A 158 12.17 3.30 -0.34
CA ILE A 158 11.09 2.48 -0.90
C ILE A 158 11.06 2.74 -2.40
N LEU A 159 11.21 1.66 -3.15
CA LEU A 159 11.15 1.66 -4.61
C LEU A 159 10.00 0.78 -5.10
N PHE A 160 9.42 1.15 -6.20
CA PHE A 160 8.38 0.38 -6.90
C PHE A 160 8.57 0.52 -8.42
N ASP A 161 8.01 -0.43 -9.18
CA ASP A 161 8.07 -0.35 -10.63
C ASP A 161 7.33 0.89 -11.16
N ARG A 162 7.90 1.57 -12.15
CA ARG A 162 7.30 2.78 -12.75
C ARG A 162 5.88 2.55 -13.26
N GLU A 163 5.55 1.33 -13.68
CA GLU A 163 4.20 0.95 -14.12
C GLU A 163 3.14 1.18 -13.04
N LEU A 164 3.53 1.21 -11.76
CA LEU A 164 2.61 1.54 -10.67
C LEU A 164 1.96 2.93 -10.85
N ALA A 165 2.67 3.88 -11.44
CA ALA A 165 2.17 5.23 -11.73
C ALA A 165 1.12 5.27 -12.87
N GLU A 166 1.00 4.21 -13.66
CA GLU A 166 -0.03 4.10 -14.71
C GLU A 166 -1.37 3.63 -14.14
N ILE A 167 -1.34 2.87 -13.04
CA ILE A 167 -2.55 2.34 -12.41
C ILE A 167 -2.98 3.12 -11.16
N PHE A 168 -2.06 3.86 -10.52
CA PHE A 168 -2.32 4.64 -9.33
C PHE A 168 -1.87 6.10 -9.49
N THR A 169 -2.67 7.01 -8.98
CA THR A 169 -2.25 8.40 -8.78
C THR A 169 -1.20 8.50 -7.67
N THR A 170 -0.49 9.61 -7.58
CA THR A 170 0.51 9.84 -6.51
C THR A 170 -0.10 9.72 -5.11
N GLU A 171 -1.34 10.18 -4.91
CA GLU A 171 -2.07 10.05 -3.64
C GLU A 171 -2.39 8.59 -3.32
N GLU A 172 -2.80 7.81 -4.31
CA GLU A 172 -3.09 6.38 -4.15
C GLU A 172 -1.82 5.57 -3.88
N VAL A 173 -0.69 5.92 -4.49
CA VAL A 173 0.62 5.34 -4.14
C VAL A 173 0.99 5.68 -2.69
N ALA A 174 0.79 6.94 -2.25
CA ALA A 174 1.05 7.30 -0.86
C ALA A 174 0.17 6.49 0.11
N THR A 175 -1.10 6.28 -0.23
CA THR A 175 -2.06 5.49 0.54
C THR A 175 -1.63 4.01 0.60
N LEU A 176 -1.23 3.43 -0.53
CA LEU A 176 -0.68 2.07 -0.59
C LEU A 176 0.52 1.92 0.36
N MET A 177 1.50 2.81 0.26
CA MET A 177 2.71 2.76 1.09
C MET A 177 2.41 2.97 2.59
N PHE A 178 1.43 3.80 2.91
CA PHE A 178 0.94 3.97 4.27
C PHE A 178 0.36 2.65 4.84
N PHE A 179 -0.46 1.94 4.07
CA PHE A 179 -1.00 0.64 4.49
C PHE A 179 0.08 -0.42 4.65
N LEU A 180 1.11 -0.41 3.81
CA LEU A 180 2.26 -1.28 3.99
C LEU A 180 2.98 -0.98 5.31
N ALA A 181 3.24 0.30 5.60
CA ALA A 181 3.88 0.69 6.86
C ALA A 181 3.08 0.22 8.09
N ILE A 182 1.74 0.39 8.07
CA ILE A 182 0.85 -0.10 9.15
C ILE A 182 0.95 -1.62 9.30
N ALA A 183 0.88 -2.36 8.20
CA ALA A 183 0.93 -3.82 8.20
C ALA A 183 2.26 -4.33 8.80
N PHE A 184 3.38 -3.67 8.49
CA PHE A 184 4.71 -4.06 8.99
C PHE A 184 4.87 -3.84 10.50
N LEU A 185 4.17 -2.85 11.06
CA LEU A 185 4.16 -2.57 12.50
C LEU A 185 3.33 -3.59 13.31
N GLY A 186 2.92 -4.70 12.70
CA GLY A 186 2.18 -5.77 13.37
C GLY A 186 0.69 -5.48 13.57
N ASN A 187 0.22 -4.34 13.08
CA ASN A 187 -1.20 -3.99 13.12
C ASN A 187 -1.93 -4.64 11.93
N SER A 188 -3.15 -5.14 12.16
CA SER A 188 -4.00 -5.43 11.01
C SER A 188 -4.39 -4.11 10.36
N VAL A 189 -4.31 -4.02 9.04
CA VAL A 189 -4.70 -2.81 8.31
C VAL A 189 -6.13 -2.40 8.69
N GLU A 190 -7.04 -3.37 8.78
CA GLU A 190 -8.42 -3.17 9.24
C GLU A 190 -8.52 -2.73 10.72
N GLY A 191 -7.64 -3.24 11.59
CA GLY A 191 -7.64 -2.92 13.02
C GLY A 191 -7.18 -1.50 13.34
N VAL A 192 -6.17 -1.00 12.62
CA VAL A 192 -5.63 0.36 12.83
C VAL A 192 -6.62 1.42 12.34
N LEU A 193 -7.31 1.16 11.23
CA LEU A 193 -8.30 2.09 10.70
C LEU A 193 -9.47 2.27 11.67
N LYS A 194 -9.91 1.22 12.37
CA LYS A 194 -10.93 1.32 13.42
C LYS A 194 -10.45 2.11 14.64
N PHE A 195 -9.15 2.10 14.94
CA PHE A 195 -8.57 2.82 16.09
C PHE A 195 -8.34 4.30 15.79
N ASN A 196 -7.99 4.64 14.54
CA ASN A 196 -7.71 6.02 14.11
C ASN A 196 -8.98 6.85 13.88
N LEU A 197 -10.15 6.23 13.69
CA LEU A 197 -11.43 6.94 13.64
C LEU A 197 -11.86 7.51 15.01
N THR A 198 -11.23 7.05 16.11
CA THR A 198 -11.46 7.59 17.47
C THR A 198 -10.41 8.59 17.93
N SER A 199 -9.28 8.68 17.23
CA SER A 199 -8.23 9.67 17.46
C SER A 199 -7.92 10.37 16.13
N THR A 200 -8.35 11.63 16.02
CA THR A 200 -8.14 12.50 14.85
C THR A 200 -6.67 12.50 14.44
N ILE A 201 -6.26 11.57 13.58
CA ILE A 201 -5.05 11.74 12.80
C ILE A 201 -5.45 12.63 11.64
N ASP A 202 -5.02 13.86 11.70
CA ASP A 202 -5.12 14.86 10.65
C ASP A 202 -4.29 14.33 9.45
N ILE A 203 -4.93 13.50 8.62
CA ILE A 203 -4.39 13.14 7.32
C ILE A 203 -4.68 14.37 6.47
N GLY A 204 -3.77 15.35 6.53
CA GLY A 204 -3.83 16.54 5.68
C GLY A 204 -3.80 16.09 4.22
N LEU A 205 -4.97 15.95 3.63
CA LEU A 205 -5.24 15.86 2.20
C LEU A 205 -5.43 17.26 1.65
#